data_b54c25cdcbbd17acda83a3bfd08a9460
#
_entry.id   b54c25cdcbbd17acda83a3bfd08a9460
#
_cell.length_a   1.000
_cell.length_b   1.000
_cell.length_c   1.000
_cell.angle_alpha   90.00
_cell.angle_beta   90.00
_cell.angle_gamma   90.00
#
_symmetry.space_group_name_H-M   'P 1'
#
loop_
_entity.id
_entity.type
_entity.pdbx_description
1 polymer ?
#
loop_
_entity_poly.entity_id
_entity_poly.type
_entity_poly.pdbx_seq_one_letter_code
_entity_poly.pdbx_strand_id
1 'polypeptide(L)'
;MQAGKLPIEQLSKILQKFTSRDPRVALGPTPGEDAALIDMGESYLVAKTDPITFATNRIGWYAVQVNANDIAVMGAKPKWMMATILLPEGTSENAIEQIFSQLDEACNNLNITIIGGHTEITYDLSRPLITGVMLGEVEKGKEIRSSGARSGDSIILTKSIAIEGCSILARECETKLRSYGVSSEDIDEGKNLLDNPGISIVRDAEIALASGRVTSMHDPT
;
A
#
# COMPACT_ATOMS: atom_id res chain seq x y z
N MET A 1 -23.31 -6.70 -2.03
CA MET A 1 -21.95 -7.08 -1.57
C MET A 1 -21.63 -6.24 -0.34
N GLN A 2 -20.85 -6.74 0.58
CA GLN A 2 -20.39 -5.97 1.75
C GLN A 2 -19.17 -5.12 1.37
N ALA A 3 -18.90 -4.06 2.16
CA ALA A 3 -17.70 -3.25 1.99
C ALA A 3 -16.43 -4.10 2.21
N GLY A 4 -15.39 -3.87 1.41
CA GLY A 4 -14.13 -4.59 1.45
C GLY A 4 -13.62 -5.02 0.08
N LYS A 5 -12.54 -5.77 0.05
CA LYS A 5 -11.97 -6.32 -1.19
C LYS A 5 -12.99 -7.27 -1.86
N LEU A 6 -13.04 -7.24 -3.20
CA LEU A 6 -13.87 -8.19 -3.95
C LEU A 6 -13.40 -9.63 -3.67
N PRO A 7 -14.33 -10.60 -3.45
CA PRO A 7 -13.94 -11.99 -3.25
C PRO A 7 -13.06 -12.49 -4.40
N ILE A 8 -11.95 -13.14 -4.05
CA ILE A 8 -10.89 -13.51 -5.00
C ILE A 8 -11.39 -14.40 -6.14
N GLU A 9 -12.36 -15.27 -5.87
CA GLU A 9 -12.98 -16.14 -6.88
C GLU A 9 -13.76 -15.33 -7.93
N GLN A 10 -14.44 -14.26 -7.50
CA GLN A 10 -15.18 -13.39 -8.42
C GLN A 10 -14.21 -12.54 -9.24
N LEU A 11 -13.19 -11.97 -8.58
CA LEU A 11 -12.16 -11.20 -9.26
C LEU A 11 -11.43 -12.04 -10.30
N SER A 12 -11.03 -13.27 -9.95
CA SER A 12 -10.35 -14.20 -10.86
C SER A 12 -11.16 -14.49 -12.12
N LYS A 13 -12.47 -14.75 -11.96
CA LYS A 13 -13.37 -14.97 -13.12
C LYS A 13 -13.46 -13.76 -14.06
N ILE A 14 -13.37 -12.55 -13.51
CA ILE A 14 -13.38 -11.32 -14.29
C ILE A 14 -12.04 -11.15 -15.00
N LEU A 15 -10.93 -11.26 -14.26
CA LEU A 15 -9.58 -11.05 -14.78
C LEU A 15 -9.19 -12.05 -15.89
N GLN A 16 -9.70 -13.29 -15.85
CA GLN A 16 -9.49 -14.27 -16.93
C GLN A 16 -9.97 -13.80 -18.32
N LYS A 17 -10.84 -12.79 -18.37
CA LYS A 17 -11.31 -12.19 -19.63
C LYS A 17 -10.34 -11.15 -20.20
N PHE A 18 -9.35 -10.72 -19.42
CA PHE A 18 -8.35 -9.75 -19.84
C PHE A 18 -7.09 -10.49 -20.29
N THR A 19 -6.71 -10.28 -21.53
CA THR A 19 -5.44 -10.77 -22.06
C THR A 19 -4.49 -9.60 -22.26
N SER A 20 -3.27 -9.71 -21.75
CA SER A 20 -2.23 -8.74 -22.08
C SER A 20 -1.96 -8.79 -23.59
N ARG A 21 -2.00 -7.61 -24.23
CA ARG A 21 -1.68 -7.47 -25.66
C ARG A 21 -0.26 -6.96 -25.89
N ASP A 22 0.37 -6.41 -24.85
CA ASP A 22 1.75 -5.94 -24.93
C ASP A 22 2.69 -7.06 -24.43
N PRO A 23 3.60 -7.56 -25.28
CA PRO A 23 4.53 -8.63 -24.90
C PRO A 23 5.51 -8.22 -23.79
N ARG A 24 5.66 -6.95 -23.49
CA ARG A 24 6.48 -6.47 -22.38
C ARG A 24 5.81 -6.65 -21.01
N VAL A 25 4.52 -6.94 -20.94
CA VAL A 25 3.86 -7.24 -19.66
C VAL A 25 4.28 -8.65 -19.22
N ALA A 26 5.33 -8.70 -18.41
CA ALA A 26 5.89 -9.94 -17.87
C ALA A 26 5.01 -10.53 -16.73
N LEU A 27 4.31 -9.66 -16.00
CA LEU A 27 3.30 -10.02 -15.00
C LEU A 27 2.15 -9.02 -15.09
N GLY A 28 1.01 -9.47 -15.52
CA GLY A 28 -0.23 -8.69 -15.61
C GLY A 28 -1.13 -8.93 -14.39
N PRO A 29 -2.44 -8.56 -14.50
CA PRO A 29 -3.40 -8.65 -13.40
C PRO A 29 -3.61 -10.11 -13.00
N THR A 30 -2.88 -10.55 -11.99
CA THR A 30 -2.89 -11.93 -11.49
C THR A 30 -3.32 -11.92 -10.02
N PRO A 31 -4.42 -12.62 -9.65
CA PRO A 31 -4.84 -12.71 -8.26
C PRO A 31 -3.74 -13.28 -7.36
N GLY A 32 -3.46 -12.58 -6.26
CA GLY A 32 -2.43 -12.97 -5.28
C GLY A 32 -1.04 -12.41 -5.54
N GLU A 33 -0.83 -11.72 -6.66
CA GLU A 33 0.40 -10.96 -6.91
C GLU A 33 0.19 -9.48 -6.53
N ASP A 34 1.21 -8.86 -5.94
CA ASP A 34 1.09 -7.53 -5.33
C ASP A 34 1.19 -6.40 -6.34
N ALA A 35 1.97 -6.58 -7.43
CA ALA A 35 2.14 -5.56 -8.46
C ALA A 35 2.34 -6.16 -9.86
N ALA A 36 2.21 -5.34 -10.89
CA ALA A 36 2.51 -5.69 -12.26
C ALA A 36 4.01 -5.52 -12.58
N LEU A 37 4.53 -6.33 -13.53
CA LEU A 37 5.90 -6.19 -14.06
C LEU A 37 5.85 -5.89 -15.55
N ILE A 38 6.51 -4.80 -15.95
CA ILE A 38 6.65 -4.38 -17.34
C ILE A 38 8.14 -4.43 -17.72
N ASP A 39 8.46 -5.16 -18.77
CA ASP A 39 9.82 -5.32 -19.28
C ASP A 39 10.33 -4.02 -19.89
N MET A 40 11.43 -3.49 -19.35
CA MET A 40 12.10 -2.27 -19.81
C MET A 40 13.52 -2.55 -20.36
N GLY A 41 13.83 -3.81 -20.69
CA GLY A 41 15.14 -4.24 -21.15
C GLY A 41 15.95 -4.88 -20.04
N GLU A 42 16.84 -4.17 -19.38
CA GLU A 42 17.67 -4.68 -18.30
C GLU A 42 16.93 -4.78 -16.94
N SER A 43 15.81 -4.08 -16.81
CA SER A 43 15.01 -4.04 -15.59
C SER A 43 13.52 -4.25 -15.89
N TYR A 44 12.76 -4.50 -14.81
CA TYR A 44 11.30 -4.36 -14.81
C TYR A 44 10.89 -3.05 -14.18
N LEU A 45 9.94 -2.35 -14.80
CA LEU A 45 9.11 -1.36 -14.13
C LEU A 45 8.04 -2.12 -13.35
N VAL A 46 8.01 -1.88 -12.05
CA VAL A 46 7.00 -2.44 -11.14
C VAL A 46 5.94 -1.38 -10.92
N ALA A 47 4.69 -1.71 -11.14
CA ALA A 47 3.57 -0.76 -11.08
C ALA A 47 2.44 -1.30 -10.20
N LYS A 48 2.00 -0.47 -9.24
CA LYS A 48 0.93 -0.78 -8.30
C LYS A 48 -0.01 0.40 -8.15
N THR A 49 -1.27 0.11 -7.83
CA THR A 49 -2.25 1.10 -7.40
C THR A 49 -3.10 0.54 -6.27
N ASP A 50 -3.21 1.29 -5.18
CA ASP A 50 -4.13 0.99 -4.08
C ASP A 50 -4.82 2.25 -3.56
N PRO A 51 -6.14 2.16 -3.27
CA PRO A 51 -6.89 3.23 -2.65
C PRO A 51 -6.85 3.15 -1.12
N ILE A 52 -6.82 4.30 -0.46
CA ILE A 52 -7.08 4.43 0.98
C ILE A 52 -8.52 4.86 1.17
N THR A 53 -9.33 3.97 1.73
CA THR A 53 -10.78 4.14 1.85
C THR A 53 -11.29 4.13 3.29
N PHE A 54 -10.53 3.61 4.25
CA PHE A 54 -10.95 3.45 5.65
C PHE A 54 -10.30 4.45 6.61
N ALA A 55 -9.11 4.96 6.29
CA ALA A 55 -8.41 5.97 7.07
C ALA A 55 -8.75 7.38 6.58
N THR A 56 -9.05 8.30 7.51
CA THR A 56 -9.15 9.74 7.27
C THR A 56 -7.97 10.47 7.91
N ASN A 57 -7.66 10.08 9.13
CA ASN A 57 -6.48 10.61 9.83
C ASN A 57 -5.21 10.08 9.16
N ARG A 58 -4.31 10.99 8.79
CA ARG A 58 -3.04 10.68 8.11
C ARG A 58 -3.19 9.94 6.77
N ILE A 59 -4.29 10.17 6.05
CA ILE A 59 -4.62 9.47 4.81
C ILE A 59 -3.51 9.57 3.75
N GLY A 60 -2.83 10.72 3.64
CA GLY A 60 -1.68 10.90 2.72
C GLY A 60 -0.49 10.01 3.09
N TRP A 61 -0.20 9.87 4.39
CA TRP A 61 0.83 8.97 4.89
C TRP A 61 0.54 7.51 4.52
N TYR A 62 -0.69 7.04 4.80
CA TYR A 62 -1.11 5.69 4.44
C TYR A 62 -0.98 5.44 2.93
N ALA A 63 -1.40 6.39 2.10
CA ALA A 63 -1.37 6.23 0.65
C ALA A 63 0.05 5.97 0.12
N VAL A 64 1.07 6.61 0.69
CA VAL A 64 2.46 6.36 0.31
C VAL A 64 2.93 5.01 0.83
N GLN A 65 2.73 4.73 2.13
CA GLN A 65 3.29 3.53 2.76
C GLN A 65 2.70 2.24 2.17
N VAL A 66 1.38 2.16 2.01
CA VAL A 66 0.70 0.98 1.46
C VAL A 66 1.19 0.70 0.04
N ASN A 67 1.16 1.71 -0.84
CA ASN A 67 1.61 1.53 -2.22
C ASN A 67 3.12 1.23 -2.34
N ALA A 68 3.95 1.79 -1.45
CA ALA A 68 5.39 1.51 -1.43
C ALA A 68 5.71 0.09 -0.96
N ASN A 69 4.92 -0.44 0.00
CA ASN A 69 5.04 -1.80 0.50
C ASN A 69 4.87 -2.82 -0.63
N ASP A 70 3.83 -2.68 -1.45
CA ASP A 70 3.58 -3.56 -2.59
C ASP A 70 4.74 -3.59 -3.60
N ILE A 71 5.36 -2.44 -3.84
CA ILE A 71 6.55 -2.38 -4.69
C ILE A 71 7.73 -3.11 -4.03
N ALA A 72 7.92 -2.90 -2.73
CA ALA A 72 9.05 -3.47 -1.99
C ALA A 72 8.98 -5.00 -1.90
N VAL A 73 7.79 -5.60 -1.70
CA VAL A 73 7.63 -7.07 -1.63
C VAL A 73 7.87 -7.74 -2.99
N MET A 74 7.81 -6.99 -4.09
CA MET A 74 8.21 -7.46 -5.41
C MET A 74 9.74 -7.43 -5.63
N GLY A 75 10.52 -7.12 -4.60
CA GLY A 75 11.96 -6.97 -4.67
C GLY A 75 12.41 -5.66 -5.33
N ALA A 76 11.48 -4.75 -5.59
CA ALA A 76 11.72 -3.50 -6.28
C ALA A 76 11.93 -2.33 -5.32
N LYS A 77 12.63 -1.31 -5.80
CA LYS A 77 12.76 -0.04 -5.09
C LYS A 77 11.66 0.92 -5.54
N PRO A 78 10.75 1.38 -4.63
CA PRO A 78 9.78 2.41 -4.97
C PRO A 78 10.50 3.72 -5.31
N LYS A 79 10.08 4.40 -6.38
CA LYS A 79 10.76 5.60 -6.90
C LYS A 79 9.82 6.76 -7.21
N TRP A 80 8.66 6.49 -7.77
CA TRP A 80 7.76 7.52 -8.27
C TRP A 80 6.33 7.26 -7.83
N MET A 81 5.64 8.34 -7.48
CA MET A 81 4.24 8.28 -7.07
C MET A 81 3.39 9.29 -7.84
N MET A 82 2.20 8.89 -8.20
CA MET A 82 1.07 9.75 -8.53
C MET A 82 -0.07 9.50 -7.55
N ALA A 83 -0.85 10.54 -7.23
CA ALA A 83 -1.99 10.40 -6.34
C ALA A 83 -3.24 11.05 -6.94
N THR A 84 -4.34 10.31 -6.95
CA THR A 84 -5.68 10.88 -7.17
C THR A 84 -6.32 11.12 -5.82
N ILE A 85 -6.67 12.37 -5.53
CA ILE A 85 -7.24 12.82 -4.26
C ILE A 85 -8.66 13.31 -4.53
N LEU A 86 -9.64 12.60 -3.98
CA LEU A 86 -11.06 12.97 -4.06
C LEU A 86 -11.50 13.49 -2.69
N LEU A 87 -12.04 14.70 -2.67
CA LEU A 87 -12.39 15.43 -1.46
C LEU A 87 -13.90 15.67 -1.39
N PRO A 88 -14.51 15.60 -0.20
CA PRO A 88 -15.89 16.01 0.02
C PRO A 88 -16.10 17.50 -0.25
N GLU A 89 -17.32 17.87 -0.64
CA GLU A 89 -17.73 19.27 -0.62
C GLU A 89 -17.54 19.87 0.78
N GLY A 90 -17.08 21.11 0.85
CA GLY A 90 -16.81 21.82 2.11
C GLY A 90 -15.48 21.44 2.79
N THR A 91 -14.61 20.68 2.15
CA THR A 91 -13.25 20.42 2.65
C THR A 91 -12.49 21.76 2.77
N SER A 92 -11.89 22.03 3.93
CA SER A 92 -11.14 23.27 4.17
C SER A 92 -9.77 23.26 3.49
N GLU A 93 -9.25 24.42 3.14
CA GLU A 93 -7.89 24.58 2.59
C GLU A 93 -6.83 23.94 3.50
N ASN A 94 -6.93 24.16 4.82
CA ASN A 94 -6.01 23.55 5.79
C ASN A 94 -6.02 22.00 5.76
N ALA A 95 -7.20 21.39 5.58
CA ALA A 95 -7.30 19.93 5.45
C ALA A 95 -6.62 19.43 4.15
N ILE A 96 -6.75 20.20 3.08
CA ILE A 96 -6.08 19.90 1.80
C ILE A 96 -4.56 19.99 1.99
N GLU A 97 -4.08 21.10 2.55
CA GLU A 97 -2.64 21.30 2.81
C GLU A 97 -2.05 20.19 3.70
N GLN A 98 -2.80 19.76 4.73
CA GLN A 98 -2.37 18.64 5.58
C GLN A 98 -2.21 17.33 4.79
N ILE A 99 -3.13 17.03 3.88
CA ILE A 99 -3.02 15.81 3.04
C ILE A 99 -1.76 15.88 2.17
N PHE A 100 -1.51 17.02 1.51
CA PHE A 100 -0.32 17.18 0.68
C PHE A 100 0.97 17.13 1.50
N SER A 101 0.98 17.73 2.70
CA SER A 101 2.14 17.66 3.61
C SER A 101 2.44 16.22 4.03
N GLN A 102 1.40 15.42 4.32
CA GLN A 102 1.56 13.99 4.66
C GLN A 102 2.13 13.18 3.49
N LEU A 103 1.67 13.44 2.26
CA LEU A 103 2.19 12.79 1.05
C LEU A 103 3.67 13.14 0.84
N ASP A 104 4.01 14.43 0.95
CA ASP A 104 5.37 14.92 0.76
C ASP A 104 6.34 14.34 1.81
N GLU A 105 5.96 14.42 3.10
CA GLU A 105 6.74 13.87 4.20
C GLU A 105 7.01 12.36 4.03
N ALA A 106 5.94 11.60 3.73
CA ALA A 106 6.07 10.16 3.56
C ALA A 106 6.94 9.79 2.34
N CYS A 107 6.79 10.51 1.22
CA CYS A 107 7.61 10.32 0.03
C CYS A 107 9.07 10.67 0.28
N ASN A 108 9.34 11.79 0.96
CA ASN A 108 10.69 12.22 1.31
C ASN A 108 11.40 11.19 2.20
N ASN A 109 10.70 10.63 3.20
CA ASN A 109 11.24 9.60 4.09
C ASN A 109 11.66 8.31 3.37
N LEU A 110 11.03 8.01 2.23
CA LEU A 110 11.33 6.83 1.40
C LEU A 110 12.14 7.15 0.14
N ASN A 111 12.55 8.41 -0.07
CA ASN A 111 13.21 8.89 -1.28
C ASN A 111 12.36 8.63 -2.55
N ILE A 112 11.05 8.81 -2.44
CA ILE A 112 10.10 8.70 -3.54
C ILE A 112 9.81 10.10 -4.09
N THR A 113 9.73 10.23 -5.41
CA THR A 113 9.38 11.48 -6.08
C THR A 113 7.91 11.48 -6.48
N ILE A 114 7.15 12.48 -6.05
CA ILE A 114 5.80 12.71 -6.58
C ILE A 114 5.94 13.30 -7.99
N ILE A 115 5.39 12.60 -8.99
CA ILE A 115 5.51 12.96 -10.39
C ILE A 115 4.22 13.48 -11.01
N GLY A 116 3.14 13.52 -10.25
CA GLY A 116 1.85 14.04 -10.71
C GLY A 116 0.68 13.50 -9.91
N GLY A 117 -0.50 13.70 -10.45
CA GLY A 117 -1.75 13.24 -9.86
C GLY A 117 -2.95 14.08 -10.31
N HIS A 118 -4.05 13.92 -9.60
CA HIS A 118 -5.29 14.68 -9.80
C HIS A 118 -5.92 14.98 -8.45
N THR A 119 -6.47 16.19 -8.30
CA THR A 119 -7.19 16.56 -7.07
C THR A 119 -8.48 17.24 -7.44
N GLU A 120 -9.59 16.77 -6.88
CA GLU A 120 -10.90 17.39 -7.10
C GLU A 120 -11.79 17.31 -5.86
N ILE A 121 -12.73 18.23 -5.77
CA ILE A 121 -13.86 18.18 -4.85
C ILE A 121 -15.01 17.53 -5.61
N THR A 122 -15.60 16.46 -5.07
CA THR A 122 -16.63 15.69 -5.77
C THR A 122 -17.83 15.37 -4.88
N TYR A 123 -18.93 14.97 -5.52
CA TYR A 123 -20.22 14.71 -4.88
C TYR A 123 -20.23 13.40 -4.08
N ASP A 124 -21.14 13.34 -3.11
CA ASP A 124 -21.49 12.12 -2.37
C ASP A 124 -20.34 11.45 -1.62
N LEU A 125 -19.28 12.18 -1.32
CA LEU A 125 -18.23 11.72 -0.43
C LEU A 125 -18.47 12.21 1.00
N SER A 126 -18.43 11.29 1.96
CA SER A 126 -18.47 11.60 3.39
C SER A 126 -17.08 11.84 4.01
N ARG A 127 -16.01 11.50 3.28
CA ARG A 127 -14.60 11.60 3.70
C ARG A 127 -13.68 11.63 2.49
N PRO A 128 -12.44 12.12 2.64
CA PRO A 128 -11.42 12.04 1.60
C PRO A 128 -11.16 10.60 1.16
N LEU A 129 -10.85 10.41 -0.12
CA LEU A 129 -10.32 9.17 -0.68
C LEU A 129 -9.04 9.49 -1.43
N ILE A 130 -8.02 8.67 -1.28
CA ILE A 130 -6.77 8.79 -2.04
C ILE A 130 -6.48 7.46 -2.72
N THR A 131 -6.24 7.50 -4.02
CA THR A 131 -5.71 6.37 -4.77
C THR A 131 -4.28 6.68 -5.18
N GLY A 132 -3.33 5.91 -4.65
CA GLY A 132 -1.94 5.98 -5.06
C GLY A 132 -1.69 5.15 -6.33
N VAL A 133 -0.77 5.63 -7.17
CA VAL A 133 -0.07 4.84 -8.19
C VAL A 133 1.40 4.93 -7.86
N MET A 134 2.01 3.80 -7.51
CA MET A 134 3.43 3.71 -7.19
C MET A 134 4.16 2.96 -8.30
N LEU A 135 5.30 3.52 -8.70
CA LEU A 135 6.19 2.92 -9.66
C LEU A 135 7.55 2.67 -9.01
N GLY A 136 8.12 1.52 -9.31
CA GLY A 136 9.46 1.15 -8.86
C GLY A 136 10.24 0.41 -9.93
N GLU A 137 11.48 0.09 -9.64
CA GLU A 137 12.34 -0.66 -10.54
C GLU A 137 13.03 -1.81 -9.82
N VAL A 138 13.20 -2.92 -10.55
CA VAL A 138 13.98 -4.07 -10.13
C VAL A 138 14.77 -4.60 -11.32
N GLU A 139 16.04 -5.00 -11.12
CA GLU A 139 16.83 -5.67 -12.14
C GLU A 139 16.19 -7.02 -12.48
N LYS A 140 16.21 -7.42 -13.75
CA LYS A 140 15.73 -8.73 -14.18
C LYS A 140 16.44 -9.86 -13.43
N GLY A 141 15.65 -10.82 -12.97
CA GLY A 141 16.13 -11.96 -12.17
C GLY A 141 16.29 -11.70 -10.68
N LYS A 142 16.01 -10.45 -10.23
CA LYS A 142 15.96 -10.07 -8.81
C LYS A 142 14.53 -9.83 -8.32
N GLU A 143 13.55 -9.88 -9.22
CA GLU A 143 12.14 -9.73 -8.84
C GLU A 143 11.69 -10.89 -7.94
N ILE A 144 10.92 -10.56 -6.94
CA ILE A 144 10.25 -11.50 -6.04
C ILE A 144 8.78 -11.58 -6.43
N ARG A 145 8.19 -12.75 -6.36
CA ARG A 145 6.77 -12.98 -6.62
C ARG A 145 6.12 -13.65 -5.43
N SER A 146 4.87 -13.29 -5.13
CA SER A 146 4.09 -13.96 -4.08
C SER A 146 3.93 -15.45 -4.38
N SER A 147 3.82 -15.83 -5.66
CA SER A 147 3.79 -17.21 -6.14
C SER A 147 5.13 -17.98 -6.05
N GLY A 148 6.22 -17.33 -5.63
CA GLY A 148 7.54 -17.94 -5.52
C GLY A 148 7.76 -18.85 -4.31
N ALA A 149 6.85 -18.82 -3.31
CA ALA A 149 6.93 -19.65 -2.12
C ALA A 149 6.89 -21.15 -2.43
N ARG A 150 7.65 -21.93 -1.68
CA ARG A 150 7.80 -23.39 -1.86
C ARG A 150 7.57 -24.14 -0.57
N SER A 151 7.11 -25.37 -0.67
CA SER A 151 7.04 -26.28 0.47
C SER A 151 8.44 -26.49 1.06
N GLY A 152 8.57 -26.27 2.37
CA GLY A 152 9.84 -26.31 3.09
C GLY A 152 10.50 -24.96 3.33
N ASP A 153 9.98 -23.87 2.76
CA ASP A 153 10.46 -22.52 3.07
C ASP A 153 10.12 -22.14 4.51
N SER A 154 11.00 -21.39 5.15
CA SER A 154 10.75 -20.80 6.47
C SER A 154 9.93 -19.54 6.31
N ILE A 155 8.87 -19.40 7.10
CA ILE A 155 8.04 -18.19 7.16
C ILE A 155 8.59 -17.27 8.22
N ILE A 156 8.93 -16.04 7.84
CA ILE A 156 9.45 -15.02 8.75
C ILE A 156 8.46 -13.85 8.74
N LEU A 157 8.01 -13.46 9.91
CA LEU A 157 7.23 -12.25 10.14
C LEU A 157 8.16 -11.16 10.66
N THR A 158 8.23 -10.03 9.99
CA THR A 158 8.87 -8.82 10.52
C THR A 158 7.85 -7.99 11.28
N LYS A 159 8.30 -7.26 12.32
CA LYS A 159 7.45 -6.41 13.17
C LYS A 159 6.28 -7.18 13.79
N SER A 160 5.03 -6.86 13.40
CA SER A 160 3.81 -7.44 13.95
C SER A 160 2.72 -7.58 12.89
N ILE A 161 1.70 -8.36 13.20
CA ILE A 161 0.50 -8.50 12.37
C ILE A 161 -0.51 -7.39 12.72
N ALA A 162 -1.31 -6.98 11.73
CA ALA A 162 -2.44 -6.05 11.89
C ALA A 162 -2.06 -4.64 12.40
N ILE A 163 -0.82 -4.20 12.20
CA ILE A 163 -0.36 -2.86 12.59
C ILE A 163 -1.26 -1.78 11.99
N GLU A 164 -1.50 -1.84 10.68
CA GLU A 164 -2.36 -0.90 9.97
C GLU A 164 -3.80 -0.94 10.51
N GLY A 165 -4.41 -2.11 10.56
CA GLY A 165 -5.79 -2.27 11.02
C GLY A 165 -6.00 -1.80 12.45
N CYS A 166 -5.08 -2.11 13.36
CA CYS A 166 -5.11 -1.63 14.75
C CYS A 166 -5.00 -0.10 14.80
N SER A 167 -4.08 0.49 14.02
CA SER A 167 -3.90 1.93 13.98
C SER A 167 -5.12 2.66 13.43
N ILE A 168 -5.74 2.14 12.36
CA ILE A 168 -6.98 2.68 11.79
C ILE A 168 -8.11 2.60 12.83
N LEU A 169 -8.33 1.44 13.46
CA LEU A 169 -9.37 1.29 14.48
C LEU A 169 -9.17 2.25 15.65
N ALA A 170 -7.94 2.38 16.16
CA ALA A 170 -7.63 3.26 17.27
C ALA A 170 -7.89 4.75 16.93
N ARG A 171 -7.68 5.16 15.68
CA ARG A 171 -7.85 6.54 15.22
C ARG A 171 -9.29 6.86 14.80
N GLU A 172 -9.90 5.99 14.03
CA GLU A 172 -11.21 6.25 13.41
C GLU A 172 -12.39 5.80 14.30
N CYS A 173 -12.16 4.85 15.23
CA CYS A 173 -13.19 4.25 16.06
C CYS A 173 -12.98 4.46 17.57
N GLU A 174 -12.18 5.43 18.01
CA GLU A 174 -11.82 5.64 19.41
C GLU A 174 -13.03 5.67 20.33
N THR A 175 -14.06 6.46 20.02
CA THR A 175 -15.28 6.59 20.85
C THR A 175 -15.96 5.22 21.02
N LYS A 176 -16.01 4.42 19.97
CA LYS A 176 -16.61 3.10 20.01
C LYS A 176 -15.77 2.10 20.83
N LEU A 177 -14.45 2.14 20.67
CA LEU A 177 -13.53 1.30 21.44
C LEU A 177 -13.66 1.60 22.94
N ARG A 178 -13.71 2.88 23.32
CA ARG A 178 -13.96 3.29 24.73
C ARG A 178 -15.29 2.76 25.25
N SER A 179 -16.36 2.76 24.44
CA SER A 179 -17.65 2.23 24.83
C SER A 179 -17.65 0.70 25.05
N TYR A 180 -16.69 -0.01 24.47
CA TYR A 180 -16.44 -1.44 24.71
C TYR A 180 -15.45 -1.70 25.85
N GLY A 181 -15.00 -0.67 26.55
CA GLY A 181 -14.10 -0.82 27.70
C GLY A 181 -12.62 -0.92 27.35
N VAL A 182 -12.23 -0.62 26.10
CA VAL A 182 -10.79 -0.53 25.73
C VAL A 182 -10.16 0.65 26.47
N SER A 183 -9.02 0.42 27.09
CA SER A 183 -8.31 1.44 27.87
C SER A 183 -7.77 2.58 27.00
N SER A 184 -7.55 3.75 27.60
CA SER A 184 -6.90 4.85 26.89
C SER A 184 -5.48 4.48 26.46
N GLU A 185 -4.78 3.73 27.30
CA GLU A 185 -3.41 3.27 27.05
C GLU A 185 -3.36 2.36 25.81
N ASP A 186 -4.24 1.36 25.69
CA ASP A 186 -4.32 0.47 24.53
C ASP A 186 -4.69 1.24 23.24
N ILE A 187 -5.58 2.24 23.36
CA ILE A 187 -5.94 3.09 22.22
C ILE A 187 -4.74 3.94 21.76
N ASP A 188 -4.00 4.53 22.68
CA ASP A 188 -2.85 5.35 22.37
C ASP A 188 -1.69 4.49 21.84
N GLU A 189 -1.50 3.29 22.36
CA GLU A 189 -0.58 2.30 21.80
C GLU A 189 -0.99 1.93 20.36
N GLY A 190 -2.27 1.61 20.14
CA GLY A 190 -2.82 1.33 18.82
C GLY A 190 -2.57 2.48 17.81
N LYS A 191 -2.76 3.74 18.23
CA LYS A 191 -2.45 4.91 17.40
C LYS A 191 -0.96 5.00 17.06
N ASN A 192 -0.09 4.68 18.02
CA ASN A 192 1.36 4.76 17.87
C ASN A 192 1.92 3.68 16.93
N LEU A 193 1.21 2.58 16.71
CA LEU A 193 1.64 1.50 15.81
C LEU A 193 1.92 1.99 14.38
N LEU A 194 1.27 3.06 13.94
CA LEU A 194 1.51 3.65 12.62
C LEU A 194 2.96 4.14 12.46
N ASP A 195 3.57 4.59 13.54
CA ASP A 195 4.91 5.18 13.59
C ASP A 195 5.94 4.23 14.22
N ASN A 196 5.53 3.44 15.21
CA ASN A 196 6.38 2.50 15.92
C ASN A 196 5.64 1.17 16.21
N PRO A 197 6.01 0.08 15.54
CA PRO A 197 7.16 -0.12 14.65
C PRO A 197 6.99 0.46 13.23
N GLY A 198 5.84 1.06 12.92
CA GLY A 198 5.51 1.62 11.62
C GLY A 198 5.01 0.59 10.61
N ILE A 199 4.13 1.03 9.69
CA ILE A 199 3.54 0.16 8.66
C ILE A 199 4.45 -0.05 7.43
N SER A 200 5.47 0.79 7.25
CA SER A 200 6.40 0.63 6.13
C SER A 200 7.24 -0.63 6.27
N ILE A 201 7.26 -1.46 5.23
CA ILE A 201 8.14 -2.65 5.18
C ILE A 201 9.24 -2.50 4.13
N VAL A 202 9.40 -1.32 3.54
CA VAL A 202 10.41 -1.07 2.50
C VAL A 202 11.81 -1.44 3.02
N ARG A 203 12.16 -0.99 4.23
CA ARG A 203 13.44 -1.31 4.85
C ARG A 203 13.59 -2.78 5.21
N ASP A 204 12.51 -3.42 5.66
CA ASP A 204 12.48 -4.85 5.99
C ASP A 204 12.74 -5.70 4.75
N ALA A 205 12.10 -5.36 3.62
CA ALA A 205 12.30 -6.03 2.34
C ALA A 205 13.76 -5.86 1.84
N GLU A 206 14.32 -4.66 1.91
CA GLU A 206 15.73 -4.41 1.57
C GLU A 206 16.69 -5.27 2.40
N ILE A 207 16.48 -5.35 3.71
CA ILE A 207 17.31 -6.16 4.63
C ILE A 207 17.15 -7.65 4.29
N ALA A 208 15.93 -8.14 4.05
CA ALA A 208 15.68 -9.52 3.69
C ALA A 208 16.43 -9.91 2.41
N LEU A 209 16.32 -9.10 1.36
CA LEU A 209 17.01 -9.32 0.08
C LEU A 209 18.54 -9.27 0.21
N ALA A 210 19.08 -8.43 1.08
CA ALA A 210 20.51 -8.34 1.34
C ALA A 210 21.04 -9.49 2.21
N SER A 211 20.17 -10.13 3.03
CA SER A 211 20.57 -11.13 4.02
C SER A 211 20.65 -12.55 3.46
N GLY A 212 20.00 -12.84 2.33
CA GLY A 212 19.99 -14.18 1.77
C GLY A 212 19.00 -14.38 0.65
N ARG A 213 18.70 -15.65 0.36
CA ARG A 213 17.75 -16.00 -0.69
C ARG A 213 16.31 -15.86 -0.17
N VAL A 214 15.59 -14.94 -0.74
CA VAL A 214 14.14 -14.78 -0.54
C VAL A 214 13.41 -15.43 -1.71
N THR A 215 12.43 -16.27 -1.42
CA THR A 215 11.61 -16.96 -2.43
C THR A 215 10.29 -16.28 -2.68
N SER A 216 9.72 -15.63 -1.64
CA SER A 216 8.46 -14.89 -1.70
C SER A 216 8.44 -13.84 -0.60
N MET A 217 7.74 -12.76 -0.84
CA MET A 217 7.37 -11.76 0.16
C MET A 217 5.92 -11.37 -0.06
N HIS A 218 5.28 -10.89 1.00
CA HIS A 218 3.93 -10.31 0.95
C HIS A 218 3.76 -9.37 2.14
N ASP A 219 3.04 -8.28 1.96
CA ASP A 219 2.65 -7.40 3.04
C ASP A 219 1.20 -7.66 3.46
N PRO A 220 0.86 -7.56 4.75
CA PRO A 220 -0.50 -7.80 5.24
C PRO A 220 -1.37 -6.52 5.28
N THR A 221 -1.11 -5.54 4.40
CA THR A 221 -1.87 -4.26 4.32
C THR A 221 -3.03 -4.29 3.33
#